data_85288d7ea5147d6fb7439d8aef18627f
#
_entry.id   85288d7ea5147d6fb7439d8aef18627f
#
_cell.length_a   1.000
_cell.length_b   1.000
_cell.length_c   1.000
_cell.angle_alpha   90.00
_cell.angle_beta   90.00
_cell.angle_gamma   90.00
#
_symmetry.space_group_name_H-M   'P 1'
#
loop_
_entity.id
_entity.type
_entity.pdbx_description
1 polymer ?
#
loop_
_entity_poly.entity_id
_entity_poly.type
_entity_poly.pdbx_seq_one_letter_code
_entity_poly.pdbx_strand_id
1 'polypeptide(L)'
;MYICGNYNLNEMRYSFILLFMLIVTSLSAQENLQKGAKASEVKKTFQTVKKLPITSVKNQYRSGTCWDFATLGYFESEILRKTGKIYDLCEMFVVNKDYMDCATHYVRMHGYSQISEGGSCDDVLEVIRQHGICPENAMPAPGSLTGDSLANFKVFFPELEKTVKGIVRKDAKEPLPHWQDSVQAVIEKYVGRCPESFAYEGKTYTPKSFAESLGLDLDDYVSLTSYTHHPFNQWFVIEAPYKWRLKPSYNIPVEQLMDILDKALDAGYTVAWGGDVTGDFTRTGLAMLPDGVRPTQEMRQEQWNDWRFTYDHVMLIYGKAVDEQGKPYYIVKNSWGESGQYKGIWYMSRDYMTLNTTYLFLNRHALPNTMWTQR
;
A
#
# COMPACT_ATOMS: atom_id res chain seq x y z
N MET A 1 -65.47 -3.14 10.06
CA MET A 1 -65.72 -1.72 9.77
C MET A 1 -64.41 -1.18 9.14
N TYR A 2 -64.30 -1.22 7.82
CA TYR A 2 -63.12 -0.79 7.08
C TYR A 2 -63.26 0.72 6.79
N ILE A 3 -62.27 1.48 7.26
CA ILE A 3 -62.19 2.90 6.92
C ILE A 3 -61.27 3.01 5.69
N CYS A 4 -61.86 3.21 4.52
CA CYS A 4 -61.16 3.61 3.30
C CYS A 4 -60.80 5.07 3.40
N GLY A 5 -59.54 5.40 3.59
CA GLY A 5 -59.04 6.76 3.46
C GLY A 5 -58.85 7.13 1.98
N ASN A 6 -59.63 8.12 1.51
CA ASN A 6 -59.45 8.71 0.20
C ASN A 6 -58.14 9.49 0.14
N TYR A 7 -57.12 8.93 -0.53
CA TYR A 7 -55.91 9.68 -0.86
C TYR A 7 -56.15 10.56 -2.08
N ASN A 8 -55.91 11.86 -1.94
CA ASN A 8 -56.10 12.85 -2.97
C ASN A 8 -55.01 12.74 -4.04
N LEU A 9 -55.38 12.27 -5.23
CA LEU A 9 -54.52 12.07 -6.40
C LEU A 9 -53.71 13.32 -6.82
N ASN A 10 -54.14 14.51 -6.44
CA ASN A 10 -53.44 15.74 -6.73
C ASN A 10 -52.22 15.94 -5.79
N GLU A 11 -52.30 15.57 -4.52
CA GLU A 11 -51.15 15.67 -3.60
C GLU A 11 -50.05 14.67 -3.97
N MET A 12 -50.40 13.49 -4.44
CA MET A 12 -49.42 12.53 -4.96
C MET A 12 -48.66 13.06 -6.21
N ARG A 13 -49.34 13.76 -7.09
CA ARG A 13 -48.73 14.37 -8.29
C ARG A 13 -47.71 15.45 -7.94
N TYR A 14 -48.00 16.31 -6.97
CA TYR A 14 -47.08 17.34 -6.53
C TYR A 14 -45.86 16.73 -5.75
N SER A 15 -46.07 15.67 -4.99
CA SER A 15 -44.94 14.94 -4.33
C SER A 15 -44.04 14.25 -5.33
N PHE A 16 -44.58 13.66 -6.42
CA PHE A 16 -43.76 13.07 -7.47
C PHE A 16 -43.01 14.12 -8.30
N ILE A 17 -43.60 15.28 -8.57
CA ILE A 17 -42.90 16.35 -9.28
C ILE A 17 -41.79 16.98 -8.44
N LEU A 18 -41.99 17.17 -7.14
CA LEU A 18 -40.93 17.64 -6.21
C LEU A 18 -39.80 16.62 -6.05
N LEU A 19 -40.12 15.34 -5.96
CA LEU A 19 -39.11 14.26 -5.88
C LEU A 19 -38.31 14.16 -7.19
N PHE A 20 -38.96 14.32 -8.35
CA PHE A 20 -38.30 14.31 -9.66
C PHE A 20 -37.42 15.55 -9.86
N MET A 21 -37.83 16.74 -9.39
CA MET A 21 -36.98 17.94 -9.41
C MET A 21 -35.76 17.82 -8.46
N LEU A 22 -35.91 17.21 -7.29
CA LEU A 22 -34.79 16.93 -6.38
C LEU A 22 -33.79 15.92 -6.95
N ILE A 23 -34.26 14.90 -7.67
CA ILE A 23 -33.41 13.93 -8.35
C ILE A 23 -32.67 14.56 -9.53
N VAL A 24 -33.31 15.41 -10.30
CA VAL A 24 -32.70 16.12 -11.46
C VAL A 24 -31.64 17.13 -10.97
N THR A 25 -31.89 17.83 -9.86
CA THR A 25 -30.90 18.74 -9.28
C THR A 25 -29.72 18.01 -8.64
N SER A 26 -29.93 16.83 -8.08
CA SER A 26 -28.83 16.00 -7.55
C SER A 26 -27.98 15.38 -8.66
N LEU A 27 -28.60 14.96 -9.77
CA LEU A 27 -27.89 14.46 -10.96
C LEU A 27 -27.07 15.57 -11.65
N SER A 28 -27.61 16.78 -11.77
CA SER A 28 -26.86 17.92 -12.32
C SER A 28 -25.76 18.42 -11.38
N ALA A 29 -25.92 18.29 -10.08
CA ALA A 29 -24.84 18.54 -9.09
C ALA A 29 -23.75 17.47 -9.17
N GLN A 30 -24.09 16.20 -9.35
CA GLN A 30 -23.12 15.12 -9.57
C GLN A 30 -22.40 15.24 -10.94
N GLU A 31 -23.11 15.61 -12.02
CA GLU A 31 -22.46 15.88 -13.31
C GLU A 31 -21.55 17.12 -13.29
N ASN A 32 -21.87 18.13 -12.49
CA ASN A 32 -20.99 19.28 -12.29
C ASN A 32 -19.81 18.98 -11.37
N LEU A 33 -19.92 18.02 -10.45
CA LEU A 33 -18.79 17.49 -9.69
C LEU A 33 -17.88 16.59 -10.55
N GLN A 34 -18.44 15.86 -11.54
CA GLN A 34 -17.65 15.08 -12.51
C GLN A 34 -17.05 15.93 -13.65
N LYS A 35 -17.61 17.10 -13.94
CA LYS A 35 -16.97 18.16 -14.73
C LYS A 35 -16.12 19.05 -13.81
N GLY A 36 -15.52 18.44 -12.78
CA GLY A 36 -14.52 19.09 -11.97
C GLY A 36 -13.57 19.83 -12.90
N ALA A 37 -13.44 21.12 -12.69
CA ALA A 37 -12.50 21.98 -13.38
C ALA A 37 -11.26 21.14 -13.66
N LYS A 38 -10.75 21.14 -14.91
CA LYS A 38 -9.38 20.70 -15.20
C LYS A 38 -8.54 21.43 -14.17
N ALA A 39 -8.11 20.70 -13.13
CA ALA A 39 -7.21 21.28 -12.15
C ALA A 39 -6.06 21.81 -13.00
N SER A 40 -5.93 23.10 -13.07
CA SER A 40 -4.81 23.75 -13.74
C SER A 40 -3.61 23.04 -13.15
N GLU A 41 -2.71 22.51 -13.98
CA GLU A 41 -1.50 21.83 -13.50
C GLU A 41 -0.81 22.81 -12.55
N VAL A 42 -0.97 22.58 -11.24
CA VAL A 42 -0.33 23.42 -10.22
C VAL A 42 1.14 23.04 -10.26
N LYS A 43 1.89 23.79 -11.06
CA LYS A 43 3.33 23.60 -11.16
C LYS A 43 3.95 24.27 -9.94
N LYS A 44 4.35 23.48 -8.95
CA LYS A 44 5.10 23.95 -7.79
C LYS A 44 6.58 23.68 -7.98
N THR A 45 7.41 24.58 -7.49
CA THR A 45 8.85 24.35 -7.34
C THR A 45 9.18 24.04 -5.89
N PHE A 46 10.19 23.22 -5.70
CA PHE A 46 10.57 22.73 -4.38
C PHE A 46 12.07 22.93 -4.16
N GLN A 47 12.41 23.42 -2.98
CA GLN A 47 13.76 23.40 -2.47
C GLN A 47 13.96 22.14 -1.64
N THR A 48 14.90 21.27 -2.04
CA THR A 48 15.26 20.08 -1.29
C THR A 48 15.97 20.46 0.01
N VAL A 49 15.45 19.97 1.14
CA VAL A 49 16.06 20.13 2.46
C VAL A 49 16.94 18.91 2.78
N LYS A 50 16.44 17.70 2.51
CA LYS A 50 17.13 16.42 2.71
C LYS A 50 16.72 15.46 1.62
N LYS A 51 17.67 14.71 1.09
CA LYS A 51 17.40 13.66 0.11
C LYS A 51 18.34 12.49 0.33
N LEU A 52 17.79 11.32 0.53
CA LEU A 52 18.53 10.08 0.74
C LEU A 52 18.72 9.33 -0.58
N PRO A 53 19.78 8.53 -0.74
CA PRO A 53 19.96 7.69 -1.91
C PRO A 53 18.89 6.59 -1.95
N ILE A 54 18.36 6.33 -3.13
CA ILE A 54 17.38 5.29 -3.42
C ILE A 54 17.72 4.60 -4.73
N THR A 55 17.15 3.43 -4.97
CA THR A 55 17.15 2.73 -6.25
C THR A 55 16.19 3.37 -7.26
N SER A 56 16.24 2.94 -8.52
CA SER A 56 15.40 3.48 -9.60
C SER A 56 13.90 3.41 -9.31
N VAL A 57 13.14 4.26 -10.00
CA VAL A 57 11.67 4.19 -9.99
C VAL A 57 11.25 3.00 -10.84
N LYS A 58 10.49 2.09 -10.26
CA LYS A 58 9.92 0.93 -10.94
C LYS A 58 8.45 1.17 -11.35
N ASN A 59 7.88 0.26 -12.11
CA ASN A 59 6.51 0.36 -12.59
C ASN A 59 5.72 -0.92 -12.31
N GLN A 60 4.85 -0.89 -11.28
CA GLN A 60 3.91 -1.97 -10.99
C GLN A 60 2.85 -2.17 -12.08
N TYR A 61 2.71 -1.20 -13.01
CA TYR A 61 1.75 -1.19 -14.11
C TYR A 61 0.31 -1.48 -13.65
N ARG A 62 -0.31 -2.55 -14.16
CA ARG A 62 -1.72 -2.90 -13.86
C ARG A 62 -1.81 -4.03 -12.86
N SER A 63 -1.18 -3.84 -11.72
CA SER A 63 -1.24 -4.76 -10.58
C SER A 63 -1.51 -3.98 -9.30
N GLY A 64 -2.15 -4.61 -8.33
CA GLY A 64 -2.36 -4.06 -7.00
C GLY A 64 -1.16 -4.28 -6.06
N THR A 65 0.07 -4.32 -6.61
CA THR A 65 1.29 -4.72 -5.88
C THR A 65 2.16 -3.55 -5.40
N CYS A 66 1.57 -2.36 -5.22
CA CYS A 66 2.29 -1.20 -4.68
C CYS A 66 3.01 -1.49 -3.37
N TRP A 67 2.40 -2.32 -2.51
CA TRP A 67 2.95 -2.76 -1.23
C TRP A 67 4.29 -3.48 -1.38
N ASP A 68 4.44 -4.29 -2.42
CA ASP A 68 5.65 -5.04 -2.71
C ASP A 68 6.74 -4.12 -3.31
N PHE A 69 6.42 -3.40 -4.39
CA PHE A 69 7.34 -2.47 -5.05
C PHE A 69 7.92 -1.42 -4.11
N ALA A 70 7.08 -0.84 -3.25
CA ALA A 70 7.53 0.17 -2.30
C ALA A 70 8.38 -0.43 -1.19
N THR A 71 8.03 -1.63 -0.70
CA THR A 71 8.76 -2.28 0.40
C THR A 71 10.08 -2.87 -0.08
N LEU A 72 10.15 -3.46 -1.26
CA LEU A 72 11.43 -3.89 -1.82
C LEU A 72 12.32 -2.67 -2.09
N GLY A 73 11.79 -1.58 -2.66
CA GLY A 73 12.53 -0.33 -2.78
C GLY A 73 13.02 0.24 -1.45
N TYR A 74 12.27 0.02 -0.37
CA TYR A 74 12.69 0.33 1.00
C TYR A 74 13.87 -0.55 1.45
N PHE A 75 13.78 -1.88 1.29
CA PHE A 75 14.88 -2.80 1.63
C PHE A 75 16.11 -2.56 0.77
N GLU A 76 15.97 -2.29 -0.51
CA GLU A 76 17.07 -1.87 -1.40
C GLU A 76 17.77 -0.61 -0.87
N SER A 77 17.01 0.36 -0.36
CA SER A 77 17.55 1.58 0.26
C SER A 77 18.27 1.28 1.58
N GLU A 78 17.76 0.36 2.39
CA GLU A 78 18.41 -0.12 3.61
C GLU A 78 19.74 -0.83 3.31
N ILE A 79 19.78 -1.70 2.30
CA ILE A 79 21.01 -2.34 1.85
C ILE A 79 22.02 -1.31 1.34
N LEU A 80 21.56 -0.36 0.51
CA LEU A 80 22.38 0.72 -0.01
C LEU A 80 22.98 1.57 1.13
N ARG A 81 22.17 1.93 2.13
CA ARG A 81 22.62 2.67 3.31
C ARG A 81 23.67 1.91 4.12
N LYS A 82 23.49 0.59 4.31
CA LYS A 82 24.37 -0.27 5.11
C LYS A 82 25.67 -0.63 4.39
N THR A 83 25.61 -0.88 3.08
CA THR A 83 26.71 -1.53 2.34
C THR A 83 27.30 -0.66 1.23
N GLY A 84 26.63 0.40 0.81
CA GLY A 84 26.96 1.18 -0.38
C GLY A 84 26.65 0.46 -1.71
N LYS A 85 26.09 -0.76 -1.68
CA LYS A 85 25.78 -1.55 -2.86
C LYS A 85 24.32 -1.36 -3.30
N ILE A 86 24.11 -1.33 -4.60
CA ILE A 86 22.79 -1.29 -5.21
C ILE A 86 22.36 -2.73 -5.54
N TYR A 87 21.18 -3.09 -5.11
CA TYR A 87 20.51 -4.34 -5.47
C TYR A 87 19.19 -4.01 -6.15
N ASP A 88 18.76 -4.90 -7.05
CA ASP A 88 17.47 -4.90 -7.72
C ASP A 88 16.78 -6.20 -7.33
N LEU A 89 15.85 -6.13 -6.37
CA LEU A 89 15.16 -7.28 -5.79
C LEU A 89 13.90 -7.59 -6.59
N CYS A 90 13.55 -8.87 -6.69
CA CYS A 90 12.48 -9.35 -7.55
C CYS A 90 11.11 -9.29 -6.88
N GLU A 91 10.24 -8.39 -7.34
CA GLU A 91 8.87 -8.26 -6.88
C GLU A 91 8.04 -9.50 -7.20
N MET A 92 8.23 -10.09 -8.38
CA MET A 92 7.45 -11.27 -8.76
C MET A 92 7.78 -12.51 -7.93
N PHE A 93 8.97 -12.58 -7.32
CA PHE A 93 9.29 -13.61 -6.33
C PHE A 93 8.40 -13.45 -5.09
N VAL A 94 8.26 -12.22 -4.58
CA VAL A 94 7.43 -11.90 -3.42
C VAL A 94 5.96 -12.20 -3.73
N VAL A 95 5.45 -11.71 -4.87
CA VAL A 95 4.07 -11.97 -5.32
C VAL A 95 3.77 -13.48 -5.38
N ASN A 96 4.69 -14.27 -5.97
CA ASN A 96 4.51 -15.73 -6.07
C ASN A 96 4.36 -16.37 -4.69
N LYS A 97 5.21 -16.02 -3.73
CA LYS A 97 5.20 -16.60 -2.40
C LYS A 97 4.04 -16.08 -1.55
N ASP A 98 3.81 -14.78 -1.57
CA ASP A 98 2.74 -14.16 -0.77
C ASP A 98 1.36 -14.63 -1.19
N TYR A 99 1.08 -14.71 -2.48
CA TYR A 99 -0.24 -15.16 -2.96
C TYR A 99 -0.49 -16.64 -2.66
N MET A 100 0.55 -17.48 -2.65
CA MET A 100 0.43 -18.87 -2.20
C MET A 100 0.16 -18.96 -0.69
N ASP A 101 0.84 -18.14 0.11
CA ASP A 101 0.64 -18.04 1.55
C ASP A 101 -0.77 -17.51 1.87
N CYS A 102 -1.22 -16.47 1.15
CA CYS A 102 -2.56 -15.90 1.28
C CYS A 102 -3.65 -16.93 0.91
N ALA A 103 -3.47 -17.68 -0.18
CA ALA A 103 -4.37 -18.77 -0.54
C ALA A 103 -4.42 -19.86 0.54
N THR A 104 -3.25 -20.19 1.12
CA THR A 104 -3.17 -21.15 2.23
C THR A 104 -3.92 -20.64 3.46
N HIS A 105 -3.76 -19.36 3.80
CA HIS A 105 -4.52 -18.73 4.88
C HIS A 105 -6.02 -18.78 4.62
N TYR A 106 -6.47 -18.41 3.41
CA TYR A 106 -7.88 -18.46 3.02
C TYR A 106 -8.49 -19.85 3.19
N VAL A 107 -7.79 -20.89 2.74
CA VAL A 107 -8.24 -22.27 2.87
C VAL A 107 -8.31 -22.69 4.35
N ARG A 108 -7.29 -22.38 5.16
CA ARG A 108 -7.27 -22.65 6.61
C ARG A 108 -8.36 -21.90 7.37
N MET A 109 -8.73 -20.71 6.90
CA MET A 109 -9.83 -19.90 7.44
C MET A 109 -11.20 -20.33 6.89
N HIS A 110 -11.28 -21.44 6.17
CA HIS A 110 -12.52 -21.97 5.58
C HIS A 110 -13.27 -20.96 4.70
N GLY A 111 -12.52 -20.06 4.02
CA GLY A 111 -13.08 -19.01 3.17
C GLY A 111 -13.55 -17.75 3.90
N TYR A 112 -13.32 -17.64 5.20
CA TYR A 112 -13.69 -16.46 6.01
C TYR A 112 -12.60 -15.39 6.06
N SER A 113 -11.67 -15.40 5.12
CA SER A 113 -10.70 -14.32 4.92
C SER A 113 -10.78 -13.79 3.50
N GLN A 114 -10.02 -12.74 3.20
CA GLN A 114 -10.02 -12.11 1.89
C GLN A 114 -8.86 -12.64 1.04
N ILE A 115 -9.13 -12.81 -0.26
CA ILE A 115 -8.11 -12.90 -1.32
C ILE A 115 -8.14 -11.58 -2.06
N SER A 116 -7.00 -10.89 -2.15
CA SER A 116 -6.87 -9.60 -2.86
C SER A 116 -5.49 -9.45 -3.48
N GLU A 117 -5.35 -8.52 -4.41
CA GLU A 117 -4.04 -8.13 -4.95
C GLU A 117 -3.21 -7.32 -3.93
N GLY A 118 -3.90 -6.64 -3.02
CA GLY A 118 -3.29 -5.78 -2.01
C GLY A 118 -2.64 -6.56 -0.87
N GLY A 119 -1.64 -5.92 -0.27
CA GLY A 119 -0.89 -6.42 0.88
C GLY A 119 -0.30 -5.27 1.69
N SER A 120 0.67 -5.56 2.52
CA SER A 120 1.35 -4.59 3.39
C SER A 120 2.87 -4.82 3.43
N CYS A 121 3.62 -3.88 3.99
CA CYS A 121 5.07 -4.05 4.16
C CYS A 121 5.43 -5.29 5.00
N ASP A 122 4.57 -5.65 5.94
CA ASP A 122 4.76 -6.85 6.75
C ASP A 122 4.73 -8.14 5.91
N ASP A 123 3.99 -8.16 4.80
CA ASP A 123 3.89 -9.34 3.93
C ASP A 123 5.21 -9.58 3.22
N VAL A 124 5.85 -8.54 2.68
CA VAL A 124 7.19 -8.63 2.08
C VAL A 124 8.23 -9.09 3.10
N LEU A 125 8.21 -8.50 4.31
CA LEU A 125 9.10 -8.88 5.39
C LEU A 125 8.99 -10.38 5.72
N GLU A 126 7.75 -10.88 5.83
CA GLU A 126 7.50 -12.29 6.15
C GLU A 126 7.85 -13.22 4.99
N VAL A 127 7.64 -12.81 3.74
CA VAL A 127 8.09 -13.58 2.58
C VAL A 127 9.62 -13.72 2.59
N ILE A 128 10.35 -12.63 2.80
CA ILE A 128 11.82 -12.69 2.91
C ILE A 128 12.24 -13.59 4.08
N ARG A 129 11.57 -13.47 5.23
CA ARG A 129 11.82 -14.29 6.41
C ARG A 129 11.57 -15.78 6.15
N GLN A 130 10.48 -16.13 5.49
CA GLN A 130 10.05 -17.51 5.32
C GLN A 130 10.61 -18.17 4.07
N HIS A 131 10.76 -17.43 2.97
CA HIS A 131 11.11 -17.96 1.66
C HIS A 131 12.44 -17.44 1.12
N GLY A 132 12.99 -16.36 1.68
CA GLY A 132 14.13 -15.65 1.12
C GLY A 132 13.70 -14.66 0.04
N ILE A 133 14.66 -14.30 -0.83
CA ILE A 133 14.47 -13.38 -1.96
C ILE A 133 15.48 -13.70 -3.06
N CYS A 134 15.22 -13.30 -4.29
CA CYS A 134 16.21 -13.34 -5.36
C CYS A 134 16.36 -11.95 -6.01
N PRO A 135 17.45 -11.68 -6.73
CA PRO A 135 17.54 -10.48 -7.56
C PRO A 135 16.62 -10.60 -8.77
N GLU A 136 16.18 -9.47 -9.32
CA GLU A 136 15.25 -9.39 -10.44
C GLU A 136 15.69 -10.26 -11.64
N ASN A 137 16.97 -10.23 -12.00
CA ASN A 137 17.50 -10.98 -13.12
C ASN A 137 17.53 -12.51 -12.92
N ALA A 138 17.29 -13.01 -11.72
CA ALA A 138 17.23 -14.46 -11.45
C ALA A 138 15.84 -15.05 -11.72
N MET A 139 14.82 -14.21 -11.89
CA MET A 139 13.43 -14.62 -12.16
C MET A 139 12.82 -13.80 -13.31
N PRO A 140 13.39 -13.87 -14.53
CA PRO A 140 12.85 -13.19 -15.71
C PRO A 140 11.57 -13.90 -16.16
N ALA A 141 10.44 -13.49 -15.64
CA ALA A 141 9.15 -14.16 -15.87
C ALA A 141 8.12 -13.21 -16.49
N PRO A 142 7.01 -13.73 -17.05
CA PRO A 142 5.91 -12.89 -17.44
C PRO A 142 5.47 -11.98 -16.28
N GLY A 143 5.39 -10.69 -16.54
CA GLY A 143 5.11 -9.70 -15.51
C GLY A 143 6.32 -9.21 -14.70
N SER A 144 7.50 -9.79 -14.90
CA SER A 144 8.76 -9.27 -14.38
C SER A 144 9.18 -7.99 -15.11
N LEU A 145 9.89 -7.09 -14.41
CA LEU A 145 10.42 -5.86 -15.01
C LEU A 145 11.62 -6.08 -15.92
N THR A 146 12.31 -7.20 -15.78
CA THR A 146 13.42 -7.60 -16.68
C THR A 146 12.96 -8.39 -17.90
N GLY A 147 11.70 -8.84 -17.91
CA GLY A 147 11.07 -9.46 -19.08
C GLY A 147 10.52 -8.43 -20.06
N ASP A 148 9.94 -8.90 -21.16
CA ASP A 148 9.34 -8.04 -22.19
C ASP A 148 8.01 -7.42 -21.77
N SER A 149 7.46 -7.77 -20.60
CA SER A 149 6.13 -7.35 -20.16
C SER A 149 6.13 -6.85 -18.73
N LEU A 150 5.47 -5.70 -18.54
CA LEU A 150 5.12 -5.18 -17.22
C LEU A 150 4.04 -6.05 -16.57
N ALA A 151 3.98 -6.06 -15.25
CA ALA A 151 2.98 -6.80 -14.48
C ALA A 151 1.55 -6.37 -14.85
N ASN A 152 0.75 -7.31 -15.34
CA ASN A 152 -0.64 -7.07 -15.71
C ASN A 152 -1.55 -8.14 -15.12
N PHE A 153 -2.17 -7.83 -13.99
CA PHE A 153 -2.97 -8.77 -13.22
C PHE A 153 -4.46 -8.81 -13.60
N LYS A 154 -4.83 -8.09 -14.66
CA LYS A 154 -6.22 -8.00 -15.10
C LYS A 154 -6.87 -9.35 -15.44
N VAL A 155 -6.07 -10.32 -15.87
CA VAL A 155 -6.50 -11.70 -16.15
C VAL A 155 -6.04 -12.64 -15.04
N PHE A 156 -4.82 -12.47 -14.58
CA PHE A 156 -4.21 -13.31 -13.55
C PHE A 156 -5.03 -13.35 -12.25
N PHE A 157 -5.29 -12.18 -11.69
CA PHE A 157 -5.90 -12.15 -10.36
C PHE A 157 -7.34 -12.73 -10.32
N PRO A 158 -8.22 -12.44 -11.28
CA PRO A 158 -9.53 -13.11 -11.35
C PRO A 158 -9.45 -14.63 -11.51
N GLU A 159 -8.45 -15.16 -12.26
CA GLU A 159 -8.24 -16.60 -12.40
C GLU A 159 -7.76 -17.21 -11.06
N LEU A 160 -6.82 -16.56 -10.38
CA LEU A 160 -6.33 -16.96 -9.07
C LEU A 160 -7.45 -16.97 -8.02
N GLU A 161 -8.18 -15.87 -7.92
CA GLU A 161 -9.29 -15.71 -6.98
C GLU A 161 -10.37 -16.80 -7.18
N LYS A 162 -10.77 -17.03 -8.43
CA LYS A 162 -11.72 -18.09 -8.80
C LYS A 162 -11.21 -19.47 -8.40
N THR A 163 -9.92 -19.75 -8.66
CA THR A 163 -9.28 -21.03 -8.31
C THR A 163 -9.30 -21.22 -6.80
N VAL A 164 -8.84 -20.25 -6.03
CA VAL A 164 -8.78 -20.33 -4.56
C VAL A 164 -10.17 -20.43 -3.94
N LYS A 165 -11.14 -19.63 -4.38
CA LYS A 165 -12.52 -19.70 -3.90
C LYS A 165 -13.21 -21.04 -4.24
N GLY A 166 -12.82 -21.66 -5.34
CA GLY A 166 -13.32 -22.98 -5.75
C GLY A 166 -12.85 -24.13 -4.86
N ILE A 167 -11.77 -23.95 -4.09
CA ILE A 167 -11.23 -24.98 -3.17
C ILE A 167 -12.14 -25.15 -1.95
N VAL A 168 -12.65 -24.04 -1.41
CA VAL A 168 -13.51 -24.02 -0.23
C VAL A 168 -14.97 -24.07 -0.67
N ARG A 169 -15.53 -25.28 -0.76
CA ARG A 169 -16.94 -25.48 -1.14
C ARG A 169 -17.82 -25.46 0.10
N LYS A 170 -19.00 -24.84 0.00
CA LYS A 170 -19.93 -24.61 1.11
C LYS A 170 -20.29 -25.88 1.91
N ASP A 171 -20.40 -27.03 1.23
CA ASP A 171 -20.83 -28.29 1.84
C ASP A 171 -19.68 -29.32 1.90
N ALA A 172 -18.45 -28.93 1.63
CA ALA A 172 -17.31 -29.83 1.67
C ALA A 172 -16.83 -30.01 3.12
N LYS A 173 -16.49 -31.24 3.49
CA LYS A 173 -15.88 -31.55 4.79
C LYS A 173 -14.39 -31.32 4.83
N GLU A 174 -13.77 -31.20 3.65
CA GLU A 174 -12.33 -30.99 3.45
C GLU A 174 -12.08 -30.20 2.16
N PRO A 175 -10.93 -29.51 2.04
CA PRO A 175 -10.50 -28.87 0.80
C PRO A 175 -10.31 -29.89 -0.34
N LEU A 176 -10.27 -29.41 -1.59
CA LEU A 176 -9.94 -30.28 -2.73
C LEU A 176 -8.53 -30.87 -2.53
N PRO A 177 -8.32 -32.19 -2.82
CA PRO A 177 -6.99 -32.79 -2.80
C PRO A 177 -6.03 -32.05 -3.75
N HIS A 178 -4.77 -31.94 -3.37
CA HIS A 178 -3.72 -31.29 -4.19
C HIS A 178 -4.06 -29.87 -4.67
N TRP A 179 -4.88 -29.15 -3.93
CA TRP A 179 -5.29 -27.78 -4.28
C TRP A 179 -4.09 -26.81 -4.40
N GLN A 180 -3.03 -27.05 -3.63
CA GLN A 180 -1.81 -26.25 -3.69
C GLN A 180 -1.18 -26.25 -5.09
N ASP A 181 -1.14 -27.43 -5.75
CA ASP A 181 -0.60 -27.57 -7.10
C ASP A 181 -1.42 -26.75 -8.11
N SER A 182 -2.75 -26.73 -7.94
CA SER A 182 -3.64 -25.94 -8.80
C SER A 182 -3.44 -24.44 -8.63
N VAL A 183 -3.29 -23.96 -7.41
CA VAL A 183 -3.00 -22.54 -7.11
C VAL A 183 -1.63 -22.15 -7.61
N GLN A 184 -0.61 -22.97 -7.32
CA GLN A 184 0.77 -22.73 -7.77
C GLN A 184 0.87 -22.68 -9.30
N ALA A 185 0.17 -23.56 -10.00
CA ALA A 185 0.15 -23.58 -11.46
C ALA A 185 -0.43 -22.28 -12.04
N VAL A 186 -1.48 -21.71 -11.45
CA VAL A 186 -2.03 -20.41 -11.84
C VAL A 186 -1.02 -19.30 -11.58
N ILE A 187 -0.41 -19.26 -10.40
CA ILE A 187 0.59 -18.26 -10.05
C ILE A 187 1.78 -18.33 -11.04
N GLU A 188 2.38 -19.51 -11.22
CA GLU A 188 3.54 -19.69 -12.10
C GLU A 188 3.26 -19.34 -13.57
N LYS A 189 2.03 -19.57 -14.03
CA LYS A 189 1.62 -19.22 -15.40
C LYS A 189 1.76 -17.73 -15.70
N TYR A 190 1.52 -16.86 -14.69
CA TYR A 190 1.46 -15.42 -14.90
C TYR A 190 2.64 -14.64 -14.32
N VAL A 191 3.24 -15.10 -13.25
CA VAL A 191 4.37 -14.40 -12.60
C VAL A 191 5.67 -15.21 -12.61
N GLY A 192 5.62 -16.44 -13.13
CA GLY A 192 6.79 -17.30 -13.27
C GLY A 192 7.10 -18.14 -12.05
N ARG A 193 8.03 -19.07 -12.25
CA ARG A 193 8.48 -20.02 -11.24
C ARG A 193 9.65 -19.45 -10.45
N CYS A 194 9.54 -19.45 -9.13
CA CYS A 194 10.65 -19.06 -8.26
C CYS A 194 11.85 -20.01 -8.43
N PRO A 195 13.08 -19.49 -8.57
CA PRO A 195 14.27 -20.33 -8.69
C PRO A 195 14.58 -21.04 -7.37
N GLU A 196 15.00 -22.30 -7.44
CA GLU A 196 15.52 -23.04 -6.28
C GLU A 196 16.95 -22.58 -5.94
N SER A 197 17.73 -22.27 -6.99
CA SER A 197 19.06 -21.67 -6.90
C SER A 197 19.36 -20.83 -8.13
N PHE A 198 20.28 -19.88 -7.99
CA PHE A 198 20.69 -18.98 -9.08
C PHE A 198 22.13 -18.51 -8.88
N ALA A 199 22.75 -18.08 -9.98
CA ALA A 199 24.07 -17.45 -9.94
C ALA A 199 23.94 -15.93 -9.83
N TYR A 200 24.67 -15.31 -8.91
CA TYR A 200 24.75 -13.86 -8.76
C TYR A 200 26.16 -13.45 -8.36
N GLU A 201 26.77 -12.50 -9.08
CA GLU A 201 28.14 -12.02 -8.86
C GLU A 201 29.17 -13.17 -8.71
N GLY A 202 29.06 -14.22 -9.55
CA GLY A 202 29.99 -15.36 -9.57
C GLY A 202 29.81 -16.38 -8.44
N LYS A 203 28.76 -16.25 -7.61
CA LYS A 203 28.40 -17.21 -6.57
C LYS A 203 27.04 -17.83 -6.84
N THR A 204 26.84 -19.05 -6.35
CA THR A 204 25.53 -19.71 -6.38
C THR A 204 24.82 -19.50 -5.06
N TYR A 205 23.57 -19.10 -5.14
CA TYR A 205 22.70 -18.86 -3.99
C TYR A 205 21.39 -19.64 -4.11
N THR A 206 20.82 -19.98 -2.96
CA THR A 206 19.37 -20.19 -2.83
C THR A 206 18.73 -18.86 -2.42
N PRO A 207 17.40 -18.68 -2.59
CA PRO A 207 16.73 -17.47 -2.13
C PRO A 207 17.01 -17.13 -0.65
N LYS A 208 17.10 -18.15 0.21
CA LYS A 208 17.43 -17.99 1.63
C LYS A 208 18.86 -17.47 1.84
N SER A 209 19.84 -18.14 1.25
CA SER A 209 21.24 -17.74 1.41
C SER A 209 21.55 -16.39 0.77
N PHE A 210 20.79 -16.00 -0.25
CA PHE A 210 20.89 -14.67 -0.82
C PHE A 210 20.32 -13.60 0.13
N ALA A 211 19.12 -13.83 0.71
CA ALA A 211 18.56 -12.95 1.73
C ALA A 211 19.51 -12.72 2.92
N GLU A 212 20.12 -13.79 3.43
CA GLU A 212 21.13 -13.73 4.49
C GLU A 212 22.36 -12.89 4.09
N SER A 213 22.78 -12.98 2.82
CA SER A 213 23.93 -12.24 2.31
C SER A 213 23.72 -10.73 2.19
N LEU A 214 22.44 -10.27 2.18
CA LEU A 214 22.09 -8.85 2.09
C LEU A 214 22.37 -8.07 3.39
N GLY A 215 22.60 -8.76 4.51
CA GLY A 215 22.93 -8.13 5.80
C GLY A 215 21.76 -7.38 6.45
N LEU A 216 20.53 -7.73 6.10
CA LEU A 216 19.32 -7.23 6.74
C LEU A 216 19.02 -8.05 8.00
N ASP A 217 18.89 -7.39 9.14
CA ASP A 217 18.28 -8.00 10.32
C ASP A 217 16.77 -7.75 10.24
N LEU A 218 16.01 -8.80 9.94
CA LEU A 218 14.58 -8.70 9.72
C LEU A 218 13.78 -8.39 11.00
N ASP A 219 14.41 -8.46 12.18
CA ASP A 219 13.80 -8.07 13.45
C ASP A 219 13.98 -6.56 13.75
N ASP A 220 14.75 -5.86 12.92
CA ASP A 220 14.93 -4.41 13.06
C ASP A 220 13.76 -3.60 12.50
N TYR A 221 12.79 -4.21 11.83
CA TYR A 221 11.73 -3.46 11.15
C TYR A 221 10.41 -3.50 11.91
N VAL A 222 9.73 -2.35 11.93
CA VAL A 222 8.53 -2.12 12.74
C VAL A 222 7.51 -1.27 11.99
N SER A 223 6.23 -1.57 12.24
CA SER A 223 5.09 -0.77 11.77
C SER A 223 4.57 0.13 12.89
N LEU A 224 4.44 1.42 12.62
CA LEU A 224 3.85 2.42 13.52
C LEU A 224 2.55 2.96 12.92
N THR A 225 1.56 3.23 13.77
CA THR A 225 0.26 3.77 13.36
C THR A 225 -0.28 4.78 14.36
N SER A 226 -1.41 5.43 14.04
CA SER A 226 -2.02 6.44 14.90
C SER A 226 -3.53 6.45 14.78
N TYR A 227 -4.23 5.71 15.65
CA TYR A 227 -5.68 5.68 15.72
C TYR A 227 -6.18 5.69 17.17
N THR A 228 -7.30 6.39 17.43
CA THR A 228 -7.83 6.56 18.80
C THR A 228 -8.84 5.49 19.21
N HIS A 229 -9.29 4.63 18.31
CA HIS A 229 -10.18 3.51 18.66
C HIS A 229 -9.43 2.36 19.35
N HIS A 230 -8.08 2.43 19.40
CA HIS A 230 -7.25 1.62 20.27
C HIS A 230 -6.37 2.52 21.17
N PRO A 231 -5.99 2.09 22.38
CA PRO A 231 -5.12 2.88 23.24
C PRO A 231 -3.77 3.17 22.58
N PHE A 232 -3.23 4.36 22.82
CA PHE A 232 -1.85 4.68 22.44
C PHE A 232 -0.84 3.89 23.28
N ASN A 233 0.37 3.77 22.75
CA ASN A 233 1.50 3.03 23.32
C ASN A 233 1.23 1.52 23.49
N GLN A 234 0.42 0.97 22.59
CA GLN A 234 0.09 -0.46 22.53
C GLN A 234 0.16 -0.98 21.09
N TRP A 235 0.35 -2.28 20.97
CA TRP A 235 0.28 -2.99 19.71
C TRP A 235 -1.15 -3.39 19.41
N PHE A 236 -1.59 -3.18 18.17
CA PHE A 236 -2.85 -3.73 17.68
C PHE A 236 -2.77 -4.03 16.17
N VAL A 237 -3.65 -4.87 15.68
CA VAL A 237 -3.77 -5.16 14.25
C VAL A 237 -4.72 -4.13 13.65
N ILE A 238 -4.22 -3.31 12.70
CA ILE A 238 -5.06 -2.35 11.97
C ILE A 238 -6.11 -3.16 11.18
N GLU A 239 -7.38 -2.81 11.34
CA GLU A 239 -8.52 -3.46 10.71
C GLU A 239 -8.64 -3.04 9.23
N ALA A 240 -7.60 -3.31 8.46
CA ALA A 240 -7.55 -3.05 7.03
C ALA A 240 -7.66 -4.36 6.23
N PRO A 241 -8.46 -4.40 5.15
CA PRO A 241 -8.70 -5.62 4.39
C PRO A 241 -7.45 -6.34 3.89
N TYR A 242 -6.38 -5.60 3.61
CA TYR A 242 -5.14 -6.14 3.03
C TYR A 242 -4.11 -6.61 4.07
N LYS A 243 -4.39 -6.47 5.37
CA LYS A 243 -3.50 -6.96 6.46
C LYS A 243 -3.83 -8.39 6.88
N TRP A 244 -3.94 -9.28 5.92
CA TRP A 244 -4.38 -10.67 6.11
C TRP A 244 -3.46 -11.51 7.03
N ARG A 245 -2.16 -11.17 7.13
CA ARG A 245 -1.22 -11.81 8.07
C ARG A 245 -1.42 -11.37 9.52
N LEU A 246 -2.30 -10.40 9.79
CA LEU A 246 -2.65 -9.91 11.11
C LEU A 246 -1.44 -9.42 11.93
N LYS A 247 -0.42 -8.89 11.26
CA LYS A 247 0.75 -8.31 11.93
C LYS A 247 0.39 -6.99 12.61
N PRO A 248 0.73 -6.83 13.90
CA PRO A 248 0.37 -5.62 14.64
C PRO A 248 1.26 -4.43 14.28
N SER A 249 0.70 -3.25 14.44
CA SER A 249 1.41 -1.96 14.40
C SER A 249 1.42 -1.33 15.79
N TYR A 250 2.48 -0.60 16.14
CA TYR A 250 2.54 0.12 17.41
C TYR A 250 1.83 1.46 17.29
N ASN A 251 0.84 1.70 18.14
CA ASN A 251 -0.05 2.85 18.09
C ASN A 251 0.50 4.03 18.90
N ILE A 252 0.65 5.19 18.28
CA ILE A 252 1.16 6.40 18.91
C ILE A 252 0.33 7.63 18.46
N PRO A 253 0.35 8.74 19.21
CA PRO A 253 -0.27 9.99 18.75
C PRO A 253 0.29 10.46 17.39
N VAL A 254 -0.55 11.06 16.55
CA VAL A 254 -0.17 11.45 15.19
C VAL A 254 1.00 12.43 15.14
N GLU A 255 1.09 13.36 16.07
CA GLU A 255 2.22 14.29 16.15
C GLU A 255 3.54 13.54 16.39
N GLN A 256 3.52 12.55 17.28
CA GLN A 256 4.69 11.70 17.53
C GLN A 256 5.04 10.85 16.29
N LEU A 257 4.04 10.35 15.57
CA LEU A 257 4.25 9.60 14.33
C LEU A 257 4.97 10.46 13.27
N MET A 258 4.53 11.70 13.10
CA MET A 258 5.14 12.63 12.13
C MET A 258 6.53 13.11 12.58
N ASP A 259 6.75 13.31 13.87
CA ASP A 259 8.07 13.65 14.43
C ASP A 259 9.08 12.50 14.25
N ILE A 260 8.63 11.27 14.36
CA ILE A 260 9.46 10.09 14.10
C ILE A 260 9.83 10.02 12.61
N LEU A 261 8.88 10.26 11.70
CA LEU A 261 9.15 10.33 10.26
C LEU A 261 10.25 11.37 9.95
N ASP A 262 10.11 12.58 10.51
CA ASP A 262 11.09 13.65 10.30
C ASP A 262 12.49 13.24 10.84
N LYS A 263 12.56 12.70 12.05
CA LYS A 263 13.81 12.26 12.68
C LYS A 263 14.45 11.08 11.95
N ALA A 264 13.66 10.13 11.46
CA ALA A 264 14.16 9.00 10.68
C ALA A 264 14.87 9.48 9.40
N LEU A 265 14.24 10.40 8.66
CA LEU A 265 14.84 10.99 7.46
C LEU A 265 16.10 11.80 7.80
N ASP A 266 16.11 12.56 8.90
CA ASP A 266 17.28 13.31 9.36
C ASP A 266 18.45 12.40 9.75
N ALA A 267 18.13 11.25 10.34
CA ALA A 267 19.11 10.21 10.72
C ALA A 267 19.60 9.36 9.53
N GLY A 268 19.03 9.56 8.33
CA GLY A 268 19.47 8.86 7.10
C GLY A 268 18.72 7.58 6.80
N TYR A 269 17.54 7.37 7.40
CA TYR A 269 16.66 6.24 7.14
C TYR A 269 15.53 6.65 6.23
N THR A 270 15.29 5.87 5.17
CA THR A 270 14.05 5.95 4.39
C THR A 270 12.90 5.32 5.17
N VAL A 271 11.66 5.59 4.77
CA VAL A 271 10.45 5.07 5.43
C VAL A 271 9.45 4.60 4.38
N ALA A 272 8.98 3.36 4.48
CA ALA A 272 7.85 2.94 3.67
C ALA A 272 6.54 3.43 4.33
N TRP A 273 5.66 3.98 3.50
CA TRP A 273 4.42 4.63 3.89
C TRP A 273 3.23 3.89 3.30
N GLY A 274 2.29 3.48 4.13
CA GLY A 274 0.98 3.01 3.72
C GLY A 274 -0.09 4.01 4.08
N GLY A 275 -0.98 4.32 3.13
CA GLY A 275 -2.02 5.31 3.35
C GLY A 275 -3.06 5.37 2.25
N ASP A 276 -3.82 6.45 2.24
CA ASP A 276 -4.86 6.74 1.27
C ASP A 276 -4.35 7.74 0.22
N VAL A 277 -4.53 7.41 -1.06
CA VAL A 277 -4.18 8.30 -2.20
C VAL A 277 -5.41 8.75 -2.97
N THR A 278 -6.59 8.65 -2.37
CA THR A 278 -7.86 9.15 -2.90
C THR A 278 -8.10 10.63 -2.57
N GLY A 279 -9.20 11.19 -3.01
CA GLY A 279 -9.60 12.56 -2.70
C GLY A 279 -8.62 13.62 -3.20
N ASP A 280 -7.90 14.25 -2.27
CA ASP A 280 -6.96 15.36 -2.56
C ASP A 280 -5.61 14.93 -3.15
N PHE A 281 -5.43 13.63 -3.45
CA PHE A 281 -4.26 13.10 -4.12
C PHE A 281 -4.30 13.44 -5.61
N THR A 282 -3.27 14.11 -6.12
CA THR A 282 -3.19 14.47 -7.54
C THR A 282 -2.21 13.58 -8.29
N ARG A 283 -2.55 13.19 -9.53
CA ARG A 283 -1.67 12.39 -10.40
C ARG A 283 -0.52 13.18 -11.04
N THR A 284 -0.41 14.47 -10.72
CA THR A 284 0.65 15.36 -11.20
C THR A 284 1.95 15.25 -10.40
N GLY A 285 2.00 14.40 -9.36
CA GLY A 285 3.15 14.27 -8.46
C GLY A 285 3.05 15.16 -7.22
N LEU A 286 1.87 15.69 -6.93
CA LEU A 286 1.57 16.49 -5.73
C LEU A 286 0.45 15.85 -4.93
N ALA A 287 0.60 15.86 -3.60
CA ALA A 287 -0.48 15.53 -2.67
C ALA A 287 -0.50 16.57 -1.55
N MET A 288 -1.61 17.27 -1.43
CA MET A 288 -1.77 18.37 -0.47
C MET A 288 -3.22 18.57 -0.07
N LEU A 289 -3.45 18.97 1.17
CA LEU A 289 -4.78 19.36 1.62
C LEU A 289 -5.15 20.76 1.09
N PRO A 290 -6.45 21.06 0.96
CA PRO A 290 -6.93 22.39 0.66
C PRO A 290 -6.38 23.43 1.63
N ASP A 291 -6.20 24.67 1.16
CA ASP A 291 -5.70 25.75 2.01
C ASP A 291 -6.61 25.99 3.22
N GLY A 292 -5.98 26.21 4.38
CA GLY A 292 -6.67 26.42 5.65
C GLY A 292 -7.05 25.14 6.41
N VAL A 293 -7.00 23.96 5.80
CA VAL A 293 -7.20 22.68 6.50
C VAL A 293 -5.98 22.40 7.39
N ARG A 294 -6.26 22.16 8.70
CA ARG A 294 -5.26 21.74 9.68
C ARG A 294 -5.63 20.33 10.16
N PRO A 295 -4.87 19.30 9.79
CA PRO A 295 -5.17 17.94 10.18
C PRO A 295 -5.00 17.76 11.70
N THR A 296 -5.95 17.03 12.30
CA THR A 296 -5.91 16.66 13.73
C THR A 296 -6.04 15.15 13.89
N GLN A 297 -5.75 14.66 15.09
CA GLN A 297 -5.95 13.26 15.45
C GLN A 297 -7.42 12.85 15.30
N GLU A 298 -8.34 13.74 15.67
CA GLU A 298 -9.78 13.51 15.58
C GLU A 298 -10.25 13.42 14.14
N MET A 299 -9.80 14.32 13.27
CA MET A 299 -10.14 14.29 11.84
C MET A 299 -9.70 12.97 11.18
N ARG A 300 -8.51 12.45 11.54
CA ARG A 300 -8.03 11.15 11.05
C ARG A 300 -8.98 10.03 11.48
N GLN A 301 -9.34 10.02 12.77
CA GLN A 301 -10.21 8.98 13.31
C GLN A 301 -11.62 9.04 12.71
N GLU A 302 -12.16 10.23 12.53
CA GLU A 302 -13.47 10.42 11.88
C GLU A 302 -13.47 9.88 10.45
N GLN A 303 -12.44 10.20 9.65
CA GLN A 303 -12.34 9.72 8.27
C GLN A 303 -12.18 8.20 8.19
N TRP A 304 -11.49 7.60 9.16
CA TRP A 304 -11.40 6.14 9.27
C TRP A 304 -12.77 5.53 9.61
N ASN A 305 -13.47 6.11 10.57
CA ASN A 305 -14.75 5.60 11.04
C ASN A 305 -15.89 5.72 10.01
N ASP A 306 -15.88 6.75 9.18
CA ASP A 306 -16.91 7.02 8.18
C ASP A 306 -16.51 6.58 6.76
N TRP A 307 -15.40 5.88 6.64
CA TRP A 307 -14.87 5.27 5.40
C TRP A 307 -14.48 6.28 4.31
N ARG A 308 -14.31 7.56 4.65
CA ARG A 308 -13.70 8.56 3.76
C ARG A 308 -12.22 8.32 3.56
N PHE A 309 -11.61 7.56 4.45
CA PHE A 309 -10.21 7.16 4.43
C PHE A 309 -10.11 5.65 4.31
N THR A 310 -9.30 5.18 3.36
CA THR A 310 -8.99 3.77 3.16
C THR A 310 -7.48 3.55 3.10
N TYR A 311 -7.03 2.32 3.37
CA TYR A 311 -5.65 1.94 3.08
C TYR A 311 -5.61 1.36 1.67
N ASP A 312 -5.06 2.09 0.71
CA ASP A 312 -5.10 1.72 -0.71
C ASP A 312 -3.77 1.82 -1.45
N HIS A 313 -2.73 2.42 -0.86
CA HIS A 313 -1.44 2.58 -1.53
C HIS A 313 -0.25 2.53 -0.58
N VAL A 314 0.90 2.10 -1.12
CA VAL A 314 2.19 2.10 -0.42
C VAL A 314 3.25 2.78 -1.29
N MET A 315 4.06 3.64 -0.68
CA MET A 315 5.14 4.38 -1.33
C MET A 315 6.38 4.48 -0.44
N LEU A 316 7.51 4.91 -1.00
CA LEU A 316 8.78 5.09 -0.28
C LEU A 316 9.08 6.56 -0.04
N ILE A 317 9.12 7.00 1.22
CA ILE A 317 9.57 8.34 1.61
C ILE A 317 11.08 8.33 1.76
N TYR A 318 11.77 9.25 1.07
CA TYR A 318 13.23 9.30 1.06
C TYR A 318 13.82 10.71 1.19
N GLY A 319 12.98 11.70 1.46
CA GLY A 319 13.50 13.07 1.61
C GLY A 319 12.48 14.07 2.10
N LYS A 320 12.98 15.28 2.32
CA LYS A 320 12.20 16.46 2.74
C LYS A 320 12.47 17.62 1.81
N ALA A 321 11.45 18.42 1.55
CA ALA A 321 11.52 19.65 0.75
C ALA A 321 10.62 20.72 1.34
N VAL A 322 10.77 21.95 0.88
CA VAL A 322 9.84 23.05 1.14
C VAL A 322 9.42 23.66 -0.19
N ASP A 323 8.17 24.13 -0.27
CA ASP A 323 7.71 24.91 -1.42
C ASP A 323 8.16 26.39 -1.34
N GLU A 324 7.76 27.21 -2.31
CA GLU A 324 8.10 28.64 -2.40
C GLU A 324 7.60 29.46 -1.21
N GLN A 325 6.60 28.98 -0.49
CA GLN A 325 6.05 29.60 0.72
C GLN A 325 6.68 29.05 2.01
N GLY A 326 7.66 28.13 1.91
CA GLY A 326 8.28 27.47 3.05
C GLY A 326 7.42 26.37 3.68
N LYS A 327 6.33 25.94 3.03
CA LYS A 327 5.49 24.83 3.49
C LYS A 327 6.26 23.50 3.36
N PRO A 328 6.25 22.64 4.40
CA PRO A 328 7.02 21.39 4.38
C PRO A 328 6.34 20.30 3.55
N TYR A 329 7.16 19.57 2.79
CA TYR A 329 6.78 18.40 1.98
C TYR A 329 7.76 17.25 2.19
N TYR A 330 7.27 16.04 2.00
CA TYR A 330 8.10 14.85 1.87
C TYR A 330 8.33 14.53 0.39
N ILE A 331 9.52 14.01 0.07
CA ILE A 331 9.89 13.53 -1.25
C ILE A 331 9.66 12.02 -1.26
N VAL A 332 8.80 11.56 -2.14
CA VAL A 332 8.25 10.20 -2.12
C VAL A 332 8.43 9.54 -3.48
N LYS A 333 9.00 8.33 -3.51
CA LYS A 333 9.10 7.49 -4.71
C LYS A 333 7.82 6.67 -4.84
N ASN A 334 7.10 6.84 -5.97
CA ASN A 334 5.98 6.01 -6.34
C ASN A 334 6.43 4.86 -7.27
N SER A 335 5.57 3.90 -7.51
CA SER A 335 5.80 2.72 -8.34
C SER A 335 4.96 2.71 -9.63
N TRP A 336 4.78 3.88 -10.25
CA TRP A 336 4.02 4.04 -11.51
C TRP A 336 4.90 4.45 -12.70
N GLY A 337 6.19 4.04 -12.68
CA GLY A 337 7.18 4.43 -13.66
C GLY A 337 7.55 5.91 -13.58
N GLU A 338 8.45 6.33 -14.44
CA GLU A 338 8.90 7.72 -14.55
C GLU A 338 7.85 8.61 -15.23
N SER A 339 6.63 8.65 -14.68
CA SER A 339 5.51 9.44 -15.18
C SER A 339 5.38 10.78 -14.46
N GLY A 340 4.63 11.71 -15.07
CA GLY A 340 4.36 13.04 -14.51
C GLY A 340 5.55 13.99 -14.52
N GLN A 341 5.33 15.22 -14.03
CA GLN A 341 6.32 16.31 -14.09
C GLN A 341 7.58 16.05 -13.24
N TYR A 342 7.50 15.17 -12.23
CA TYR A 342 8.61 14.82 -11.35
C TYR A 342 9.13 13.40 -11.57
N LYS A 343 8.87 12.80 -12.75
CA LYS A 343 9.40 11.50 -13.18
C LYS A 343 9.21 10.38 -12.13
N GLY A 344 7.97 10.16 -11.71
CA GLY A 344 7.60 9.13 -10.74
C GLY A 344 7.86 9.51 -9.28
N ILE A 345 8.39 10.71 -9.04
CA ILE A 345 8.54 11.26 -7.69
C ILE A 345 7.33 12.12 -7.34
N TRP A 346 6.92 12.06 -6.10
CA TRP A 346 5.80 12.81 -5.55
C TRP A 346 6.25 13.70 -4.41
N TYR A 347 5.65 14.90 -4.33
CA TYR A 347 5.79 15.82 -3.20
C TYR A 347 4.49 15.81 -2.42
N MET A 348 4.54 15.29 -1.19
CA MET A 348 3.38 15.14 -0.33
C MET A 348 3.52 16.07 0.86
N SER A 349 2.58 17.03 1.03
CA SER A 349 2.67 17.98 2.13
C SER A 349 2.61 17.26 3.50
N ARG A 350 3.29 17.84 4.51
CA ARG A 350 3.25 17.28 5.87
C ARG A 350 1.80 17.17 6.39
N ASP A 351 0.96 18.15 6.08
CA ASP A 351 -0.46 18.13 6.46
C ASP A 351 -1.21 16.96 5.79
N TYR A 352 -0.96 16.71 4.49
CA TYR A 352 -1.54 15.57 3.79
C TYR A 352 -1.11 14.24 4.43
N MET A 353 0.18 14.10 4.69
CA MET A 353 0.72 12.90 5.34
C MET A 353 0.17 12.72 6.76
N THR A 354 0.01 13.80 7.51
CA THR A 354 -0.61 13.76 8.85
C THR A 354 -2.02 13.19 8.78
N LEU A 355 -2.82 13.56 7.79
CA LEU A 355 -4.20 13.10 7.65
C LEU A 355 -4.30 11.70 7.05
N ASN A 356 -3.50 11.41 6.01
CA ASN A 356 -3.70 10.26 5.11
C ASN A 356 -2.70 9.09 5.32
N THR A 357 -1.98 9.04 6.44
CA THR A 357 -1.10 7.93 6.78
C THR A 357 -1.85 6.82 7.51
N THR A 358 -1.88 5.60 7.00
CA THR A 358 -2.35 4.42 7.74
C THR A 358 -1.26 3.94 8.68
N TYR A 359 -0.06 3.72 8.15
CA TYR A 359 1.11 3.30 8.93
C TYR A 359 2.41 3.77 8.29
N LEU A 360 3.46 3.80 9.11
CA LEU A 360 4.85 3.92 8.69
C LEU A 360 5.57 2.61 8.99
N PHE A 361 6.32 2.10 8.03
CA PHE A 361 7.17 0.93 8.23
C PHE A 361 8.64 1.37 8.09
N LEU A 362 9.43 1.13 9.14
CA LEU A 362 10.79 1.66 9.22
C LEU A 362 11.68 0.82 10.12
N ASN A 363 12.98 1.11 10.04
CA ASN A 363 13.99 0.51 10.89
C ASN A 363 13.88 1.07 12.33
N ARG A 364 13.79 0.20 13.34
CA ARG A 364 13.66 0.60 14.75
C ARG A 364 14.84 1.45 15.26
N HIS A 365 16.02 1.33 14.64
CA HIS A 365 17.18 2.15 15.00
C HIS A 365 17.03 3.64 14.61
N ALA A 366 16.04 3.97 13.80
CA ALA A 366 15.62 5.36 13.54
C ALA A 366 14.76 5.94 14.67
N LEU A 367 14.34 5.12 15.63
CA LEU A 367 13.40 5.49 16.69
C LEU A 367 14.13 5.93 17.96
N PRO A 368 13.48 6.78 18.80
CA PRO A 368 14.00 7.08 20.13
C PRO A 368 14.15 5.81 20.98
N ASN A 369 15.29 5.65 21.65
CA ASN A 369 15.59 4.49 22.50
C ASN A 369 14.53 4.20 23.57
N THR A 370 13.76 5.20 23.96
CA THR A 370 12.72 5.10 24.99
C THR A 370 11.46 4.35 24.55
N MET A 371 11.23 4.16 23.24
CA MET A 371 10.01 3.50 22.74
C MET A 371 10.01 1.98 22.97
N TRP A 372 11.16 1.35 23.18
CA TRP A 372 11.31 -0.11 23.22
C TRP A 372 11.48 -0.71 24.62
N THR A 373 11.46 0.11 25.67
CA THR A 373 11.60 -0.35 27.05
C THR A 373 10.35 -1.01 27.65
N GLN A 374 9.27 -1.11 26.86
CA GLN A 374 7.99 -1.72 27.28
C GLN A 374 7.62 -2.91 26.36
N ARG A 375 8.47 -3.95 26.34
CA ARG A 375 8.06 -5.28 25.88
C ARG A 375 7.79 -6.18 27.06
#